data_e81b9bae829b6bb0b9dd2809b1577a87
#
_entry.id   e81b9bae829b6bb0b9dd2809b1577a87
#
_cell.length_a   1.000
_cell.length_b   1.000
_cell.length_c   1.000
_cell.angle_alpha   90.00
_cell.angle_beta   90.00
_cell.angle_gamma   90.00
#
_symmetry.space_group_name_H-M   'P 1'
#
loop_
_entity.id
_entity.type
_entity.pdbx_description
1 polymer ?
#
loop_
_entity_poly.entity_id
_entity_poly.type
_entity_poly.pdbx_seq_one_letter_code
_entity_poly.pdbx_strand_id
1 'polypeptide(L)'
;MKARDFGHALEIANATLYGLTGGVLSRDRARLEQARREFAVGNLYLNRKITGALVGVQPFGGFKLSGSNAKAGGPDYLRLFMEMKTVSERF
;
A
#
# COMPACT_ATOMS: atom_id res chain seq x y z
N MET A 1 -22.04 -0.43 -1.15
CA MET A 1 -22.31 0.19 -2.48
C MET A 1 -22.42 -0.91 -3.52
N LYS A 2 -23.21 -0.70 -4.58
CA LYS A 2 -23.28 -1.64 -5.72
C LYS A 2 -22.43 -1.08 -6.86
N ALA A 3 -21.59 -1.91 -7.46
CA ALA A 3 -20.83 -1.57 -8.66
C ALA A 3 -21.47 -2.25 -9.89
N ARG A 4 -21.31 -1.65 -11.07
CA ARG A 4 -21.81 -2.20 -12.35
C ARG A 4 -21.00 -3.42 -12.79
N ASP A 5 -19.70 -3.32 -12.60
CA ASP A 5 -18.71 -4.33 -12.96
C ASP A 5 -17.49 -4.21 -12.04
N PHE A 6 -16.47 -5.02 -12.29
CA PHE A 6 -15.28 -5.05 -11.43
C PHE A 6 -14.42 -3.78 -11.59
N GLY A 7 -14.31 -3.22 -12.79
CA GLY A 7 -13.60 -1.96 -13.01
C GLY A 7 -14.22 -0.82 -12.23
N HIS A 8 -15.53 -0.67 -12.32
CA HIS A 8 -16.27 0.31 -11.53
C HIS A 8 -16.14 0.07 -10.01
N ALA A 9 -16.05 -1.18 -9.57
CA ALA A 9 -15.77 -1.48 -8.16
C ALA A 9 -14.40 -0.94 -7.71
N LEU A 10 -13.37 -1.07 -8.54
CA LEU A 10 -12.04 -0.51 -8.28
C LEU A 10 -12.03 1.02 -8.33
N GLU A 11 -12.75 1.63 -9.26
CA GLU A 11 -12.94 3.09 -9.29
C GLU A 11 -13.53 3.62 -7.98
N ILE A 12 -14.63 3.00 -7.51
CA ILE A 12 -15.28 3.36 -6.25
C ILE A 12 -14.30 3.16 -5.07
N ALA A 13 -13.59 2.03 -5.03
CA ALA A 13 -12.66 1.73 -3.96
C ALA A 13 -11.46 2.69 -3.95
N ASN A 14 -11.05 3.18 -5.11
CA ASN A 14 -9.98 4.16 -5.27
C ASN A 14 -10.44 5.62 -5.05
N ALA A 15 -11.72 5.91 -5.04
CA ALA A 15 -12.26 7.27 -4.91
C ALA A 15 -12.17 7.86 -3.49
N THR A 16 -11.31 7.33 -2.64
CA THR A 16 -11.05 7.83 -1.28
C THR A 16 -9.73 8.60 -1.23
N LEU A 17 -9.62 9.53 -0.28
CA LEU A 17 -8.38 10.24 0.02
C LEU A 17 -7.31 9.34 0.67
N TYR A 18 -7.69 8.20 1.17
CA TYR A 18 -6.83 7.24 1.86
C TYR A 18 -6.61 5.98 1.04
N GLY A 19 -5.54 5.25 1.33
CA GLY A 19 -5.20 3.99 0.68
C GLY A 19 -4.30 3.13 1.56
N LEU A 20 -4.74 2.79 2.77
CA LEU A 20 -3.92 2.02 3.70
C LEU A 20 -3.94 0.53 3.35
N THR A 21 -5.08 -0.11 3.52
CA THR A 21 -5.26 -1.52 3.22
C THR A 21 -6.51 -1.74 2.37
N GLY A 22 -6.45 -2.73 1.50
CA GLY A 22 -7.60 -3.16 0.72
C GLY A 22 -7.58 -4.66 0.51
N GLY A 23 -8.73 -5.21 0.18
CA GLY A 23 -8.85 -6.63 -0.09
C GLY A 23 -9.80 -6.92 -1.23
N VAL A 24 -9.47 -7.96 -1.98
CA VAL A 24 -10.30 -8.49 -3.06
C VAL A 24 -10.49 -9.99 -2.87
N LEU A 25 -11.73 -10.41 -2.89
CA LEU A 25 -12.14 -11.82 -2.86
C LEU A 25 -12.70 -12.17 -4.24
N SER A 26 -12.06 -13.05 -4.97
CA SER A 26 -12.49 -13.50 -6.29
C SER A 26 -11.90 -14.86 -6.63
N ARG A 27 -12.65 -15.68 -7.39
CA ARG A 27 -12.13 -16.89 -8.04
C ARG A 27 -11.59 -16.59 -9.44
N ASP A 28 -11.89 -15.40 -9.98
CA ASP A 28 -11.43 -14.96 -11.29
C ASP A 28 -10.02 -14.40 -11.19
N ARG A 29 -9.05 -15.10 -11.78
CA ARG A 29 -7.65 -14.70 -11.77
C ARG A 29 -7.41 -13.36 -12.48
N ALA A 30 -8.14 -13.08 -13.55
CA ALA A 30 -7.99 -11.83 -14.29
C ALA A 30 -8.37 -10.62 -13.43
N ARG A 31 -9.43 -10.73 -12.62
CA ARG A 31 -9.83 -9.69 -11.66
C ARG A 31 -8.78 -9.48 -10.57
N LEU A 32 -8.17 -10.55 -10.07
CA LEU A 32 -7.10 -10.44 -9.07
C LEU A 32 -5.87 -9.74 -9.65
N GLU A 33 -5.50 -10.03 -10.90
CA GLU A 33 -4.39 -9.37 -11.57
C GLU A 33 -4.72 -7.91 -11.92
N GLN A 34 -5.95 -7.61 -12.29
CA GLN A 34 -6.39 -6.23 -12.45
C GLN A 34 -6.30 -5.46 -11.13
N ALA A 35 -6.76 -6.04 -10.02
CA ALA A 35 -6.65 -5.41 -8.71
C ALA A 35 -5.19 -5.14 -8.30
N ARG A 36 -4.25 -6.04 -8.62
CA ARG A 36 -2.82 -5.82 -8.35
C ARG A 36 -2.28 -4.56 -9.00
N ARG A 37 -2.74 -4.27 -10.22
CA ARG A 37 -2.28 -3.10 -10.97
C ARG A 37 -3.00 -1.81 -10.61
N GLU A 38 -4.28 -1.90 -10.30
CA GLU A 38 -5.17 -0.74 -10.29
C GLU A 38 -5.65 -0.33 -8.89
N PHE A 39 -5.62 -1.23 -7.90
CA PHE A 39 -6.10 -0.90 -6.57
C PHE A 39 -5.03 -0.14 -5.78
N ALA A 40 -5.25 1.16 -5.58
CA ALA A 40 -4.30 2.09 -4.98
C ALA A 40 -4.30 2.02 -3.44
N VAL A 41 -3.75 0.95 -2.90
CA VAL A 41 -3.57 0.74 -1.45
C VAL A 41 -2.16 0.25 -1.15
N GLY A 42 -1.64 0.61 0.01
CA GLY A 42 -0.31 0.22 0.44
C GLY A 42 -0.17 -1.28 0.73
N ASN A 43 -1.20 -1.89 1.28
CA ASN A 43 -1.25 -3.33 1.56
C ASN A 43 -2.48 -3.94 0.89
N LEU A 44 -2.28 -4.67 -0.19
CA LEU A 44 -3.33 -5.35 -0.92
C LEU A 44 -3.38 -6.83 -0.53
N TYR A 45 -4.54 -7.27 -0.07
CA TYR A 45 -4.80 -8.65 0.30
C TYR A 45 -5.75 -9.31 -0.70
N LEU A 46 -5.35 -10.46 -1.24
CA LEU A 46 -6.14 -11.24 -2.19
C LEU A 46 -6.60 -12.54 -1.54
N ASN A 47 -7.91 -12.78 -1.53
CA ASN A 47 -8.56 -13.98 -0.99
C ASN A 47 -8.22 -14.27 0.48
N ARG A 48 -7.98 -13.24 1.28
CA ARG A 48 -7.74 -13.34 2.72
C ARG A 48 -8.23 -12.10 3.47
N LYS A 49 -8.17 -12.15 4.80
CA LYS A 49 -8.46 -10.98 5.65
C LYS A 49 -7.49 -9.83 5.36
N ILE A 50 -7.99 -8.61 5.45
CA ILE A 50 -7.22 -7.37 5.24
C ILE A 50 -6.41 -6.92 6.45
N THR A 51 -6.18 -7.79 7.39
CA THR A 51 -5.45 -7.55 8.64
C THR A 51 -4.24 -8.46 8.76
N GLY A 52 -3.33 -8.16 9.69
CA GLY A 52 -2.20 -9.02 10.04
C GLY A 52 -0.88 -8.65 9.36
N ALA A 53 -0.71 -7.40 8.92
CA ALA A 53 0.61 -6.89 8.59
C ALA A 53 1.50 -6.88 9.83
N LEU A 54 2.68 -7.48 9.74
CA LEU A 54 3.64 -7.53 10.82
C LEU A 54 4.76 -6.53 10.59
N VAL A 55 5.09 -5.74 11.61
CA VAL A 55 6.20 -4.81 11.56
C VAL A 55 7.51 -5.57 11.28
N GLY A 56 8.30 -5.06 10.33
CA GLY A 56 9.56 -5.67 9.92
C GLY A 56 9.42 -6.86 8.96
N VAL A 57 8.21 -7.38 8.73
CA VAL A 57 7.93 -8.44 7.76
C VAL A 57 7.31 -7.87 6.49
N GLN A 58 6.27 -7.06 6.66
CA GLN A 58 5.69 -6.30 5.56
C GLN A 58 5.90 -4.80 5.82
N PRO A 59 6.22 -4.01 4.80
CA PRO A 59 6.11 -2.56 4.90
C PRO A 59 4.69 -2.20 5.32
N PHE A 60 4.54 -1.35 6.34
CA PHE A 60 3.22 -0.93 6.81
C PHE A 60 3.07 0.58 6.67
N GLY A 61 2.26 0.96 5.78
CA GLY A 61 1.92 2.32 5.41
C GLY A 61 0.98 2.27 4.23
N GLY A 62 0.71 3.39 3.61
CA GLY A 62 -0.29 3.46 2.56
C GLY A 62 0.08 4.34 1.41
N PHE A 63 -0.85 4.49 0.52
CA PHE A 63 -0.84 5.49 -0.53
C PHE A 63 -1.71 6.69 -0.13
N LYS A 64 -1.61 7.76 -0.87
CA LYS A 64 -2.38 8.99 -0.67
C LYS A 64 -2.17 9.51 0.77
N LEU A 65 -3.21 9.98 1.44
CA LEU A 65 -3.11 10.50 2.81
C LEU A 65 -2.86 9.43 3.88
N SER A 66 -2.82 8.15 3.53
CA SER A 66 -2.37 7.09 4.44
C SER A 66 -0.84 7.05 4.61
N GLY A 67 -0.10 7.87 3.87
CA GLY A 67 1.34 8.02 3.98
C GLY A 67 2.13 6.99 3.17
N SER A 68 3.41 6.79 3.52
CA SER A 68 4.29 5.86 2.82
C SER A 68 4.31 4.47 3.47
N ASN A 69 4.78 3.47 2.73
CA ASN A 69 4.98 2.11 3.24
C ASN A 69 6.19 1.96 4.18
N ALA A 70 7.01 2.99 4.35
CA ALA A 70 8.19 2.97 5.20
C ALA A 70 7.91 3.31 6.66
N LYS A 71 6.69 3.71 7.02
CA LYS A 71 6.32 4.03 8.40
C LYS A 71 6.00 2.77 9.23
N ALA A 72 5.70 2.94 10.51
CA ALA A 72 5.33 1.90 11.47
C ALA A 72 6.48 0.95 11.88
N GLY A 73 7.66 1.50 12.13
CA GLY A 73 8.75 0.80 12.83
C GLY A 73 9.50 -0.24 11.99
N GLY A 74 9.35 -0.24 10.68
CA GLY A 74 10.20 -1.02 9.78
C GLY A 74 11.64 -0.50 9.72
N PRO A 75 12.58 -1.23 9.08
CA PRO A 75 14.00 -0.86 9.03
C PRO A 75 14.26 0.51 8.38
N ASP A 76 13.38 0.95 7.49
CA ASP A 76 13.48 2.24 6.83
C ASP A 76 12.85 3.40 7.61
N TYR A 77 12.19 3.12 8.75
CA TYR A 77 11.48 4.15 9.50
C TYR A 77 12.39 5.26 9.99
N LEU A 78 13.55 4.92 10.54
CA LEU A 78 14.54 5.92 11.00
C LEU A 78 15.06 6.77 9.85
N ARG A 79 15.19 6.22 8.65
CA ARG A 79 15.69 6.95 7.48
C ARG A 79 14.79 8.12 7.08
N LEU A 80 13.50 8.07 7.42
CA LEU A 80 12.56 9.17 7.17
C LEU A 80 12.90 10.45 7.97
N PHE A 81 13.70 10.31 9.04
CA PHE A 81 14.11 11.41 9.91
C PHE A 81 15.59 11.78 9.76
N MET A 82 16.26 11.22 8.75
CA MET A 82 17.68 11.43 8.52
C MET A 82 17.91 12.26 7.26
N GLU A 83 18.90 13.14 7.32
CA GLU A 83 19.40 13.87 6.17
C GLU A 83 20.81 13.40 5.85
N MET A 84 21.14 13.30 4.56
CA MET A 84 22.48 12.96 4.11
C MET A 84 23.39 14.17 4.21
N LYS A 85 24.59 13.96 4.77
CA LYS A 85 25.66 14.95 4.81
C LYS A 85 26.91 14.39 4.15
N THR A 86 27.46 15.14 3.23
CA THR A 86 28.76 14.82 2.62
C THR A 86 29.83 15.71 3.21
N VAL A 87 30.96 15.12 3.60
CA VAL A 87 32.15 15.84 4.04
C VAL A 87 33.31 15.45 3.14
N SER A 88 33.96 16.44 2.54
CA SER A 88 35.18 16.24 1.74
C SER A 88 36.28 17.05 2.36
N GLU A 89 37.42 16.42 2.61
CA GLU A 89 38.63 17.05 3.19
C GLU A 89 39.83 16.79 2.28
N ARG A 90 40.68 17.79 2.14
CA ARG A 90 41.96 17.67 1.48
C ARG A 90 43.07 17.90 2.50
N PHE A 91 44.01 16.99 2.54
CA PHE A 91 45.23 17.10 3.35
C PHE A 91 46.34 17.81 2.59
#